data_9d1276f00cc25ef478763649dd52ff33
#
_entry.id   9d1276f00cc25ef478763649dd52ff33
#
_cell.length_a   1.000
_cell.length_b   1.000
_cell.length_c   1.000
_cell.angle_alpha   90.00
_cell.angle_beta   90.00
_cell.angle_gamma   90.00
#
_symmetry.space_group_name_H-M   'P 1'
#
loop_
_entity.id
_entity.type
_entity.pdbx_description
1 polymer ?
#
loop_
_entity_poly.entity_id
_entity_poly.type
_entity_poly.pdbx_seq_one_letter_code
_entity_poly.pdbx_strand_id
1 'polypeptide(L)'
;MNLFNLSKIETELVFQKRPSSKIKSPYVSDVVDKNGNSFLVHTPGLGLGGQYRSGDIITATQSNPKSKTDYAMQCVHVTEDGYSKVTVGANPAFAEKIASEVLKRKLIKNYSAYDLISKPNEYKYNGDLYLKSNMSIGQDCKSYRHG
;
A
#
# COMPACT_ATOMS: atom_id res chain seq x y z
N MET A 1 -18.19 -4.49 4.60
CA MET A 1 -18.05 -3.01 4.62
C MET A 1 -17.14 -2.61 3.47
N ASN A 2 -17.55 -1.67 2.64
CA ASN A 2 -16.71 -1.14 1.56
C ASN A 2 -16.04 0.16 2.04
N LEU A 3 -14.71 0.22 2.08
CA LEU A 3 -13.96 1.42 2.49
C LEU A 3 -13.93 2.46 1.36
N PHE A 4 -13.66 2.01 0.14
CA PHE A 4 -13.65 2.81 -1.09
C PHE A 4 -13.58 1.89 -2.30
N ASN A 5 -13.89 2.44 -3.48
CA ASN A 5 -13.72 1.74 -4.75
C ASN A 5 -12.41 2.18 -5.40
N LEU A 6 -11.69 1.24 -6.00
CA LEU A 6 -10.58 1.58 -6.88
C LEU A 6 -11.13 2.24 -8.14
N SER A 7 -10.57 3.41 -8.48
CA SER A 7 -11.00 4.17 -9.66
C SER A 7 -10.56 3.58 -10.99
N LYS A 8 -9.73 2.53 -10.95
CA LYS A 8 -9.14 1.88 -12.11
C LYS A 8 -9.53 0.41 -12.16
N ILE A 9 -9.68 -0.12 -13.36
CA ILE A 9 -9.94 -1.54 -13.58
C ILE A 9 -8.74 -2.34 -13.07
N GLU A 10 -9.02 -3.32 -12.24
CA GLU A 10 -8.04 -4.28 -11.76
C GLU A 10 -7.85 -5.39 -12.79
N THR A 11 -6.60 -5.79 -12.99
CA THR A 11 -6.22 -6.86 -13.90
C THR A 11 -5.35 -7.87 -13.17
N GLU A 12 -5.66 -9.14 -13.32
CA GLU A 12 -4.80 -10.23 -12.85
C GLU A 12 -3.72 -10.51 -13.89
N LEU A 13 -2.48 -10.56 -13.42
CA LEU A 13 -1.29 -10.83 -14.22
C LEU A 13 -0.43 -11.87 -13.51
N VAL A 14 0.38 -12.59 -14.24
CA VAL A 14 1.30 -13.59 -13.69
C VAL A 14 2.70 -12.98 -13.60
N PHE A 15 3.25 -12.93 -12.41
CA PHE A 15 4.59 -12.43 -12.15
C PHE A 15 5.65 -13.37 -12.79
N GLN A 16 6.64 -12.78 -13.46
CA GLN A 16 7.72 -13.53 -14.08
C GLN A 16 9.04 -13.30 -13.36
N LYS A 17 9.49 -12.07 -13.29
CA LYS A 17 10.74 -11.72 -12.61
C LYS A 17 10.88 -10.23 -12.26
N ARG A 18 11.77 -9.96 -11.32
CA ARG A 18 12.24 -8.63 -10.93
C ARG A 18 13.76 -8.67 -10.66
N PRO A 19 14.55 -7.71 -11.11
CA PRO A 19 14.17 -6.60 -11.99
C PRO A 19 13.76 -7.07 -13.38
N SER A 20 13.02 -6.21 -14.10
CA SER A 20 12.59 -6.49 -15.46
C SER A 20 13.77 -6.71 -16.40
N SER A 21 13.57 -7.54 -17.43
CA SER A 21 14.55 -7.73 -18.52
C SER A 21 14.77 -6.47 -19.34
N LYS A 22 13.74 -5.64 -19.49
CA LYS A 22 13.77 -4.41 -20.30
C LYS A 22 14.23 -3.19 -19.50
N ILE A 23 13.81 -3.08 -18.23
CA ILE A 23 14.15 -1.97 -17.35
C ILE A 23 14.82 -2.52 -16.10
N LYS A 24 16.14 -2.35 -15.97
CA LYS A 24 16.93 -2.80 -14.83
C LYS A 24 16.71 -1.92 -13.60
N SER A 25 15.46 -1.87 -13.14
CA SER A 25 15.09 -1.15 -11.92
C SER A 25 14.51 -2.15 -10.90
N PRO A 26 14.85 -2.05 -9.61
CA PRO A 26 14.26 -2.89 -8.57
C PRO A 26 12.75 -2.64 -8.40
N TYR A 27 12.24 -1.58 -9.00
CA TYR A 27 10.82 -1.19 -8.95
C TYR A 27 10.03 -1.62 -10.18
N VAL A 28 10.61 -2.38 -11.09
CA VAL A 28 9.94 -2.82 -12.33
C VAL A 28 10.07 -4.31 -12.49
N SER A 29 8.95 -4.97 -12.78
CA SER A 29 8.86 -6.41 -13.00
C SER A 29 8.31 -6.72 -14.38
N ASP A 30 8.71 -7.88 -14.90
CA ASP A 30 8.08 -8.51 -16.07
C ASP A 30 6.91 -9.36 -15.61
N VAL A 31 5.78 -9.24 -16.29
CA VAL A 31 4.56 -10.02 -16.07
C VAL A 31 3.94 -10.45 -17.39
N VAL A 32 3.05 -11.43 -17.33
CA VAL A 32 2.24 -11.86 -18.49
C VAL A 32 0.76 -11.90 -18.14
N ASP A 33 -0.08 -11.66 -19.13
CA ASP A 33 -1.52 -11.88 -19.00
C ASP A 33 -1.88 -13.35 -19.27
N LYS A 34 -3.17 -13.68 -19.17
CA LYS A 34 -3.70 -15.03 -19.46
C LYS A 34 -3.49 -15.49 -20.90
N ASN A 35 -3.21 -14.59 -21.83
CA ASN A 35 -2.96 -14.88 -23.24
C ASN A 35 -1.46 -14.99 -23.56
N GLY A 36 -0.57 -14.80 -22.56
CA GLY A 36 0.88 -14.82 -22.71
C GLY A 36 1.49 -13.51 -23.18
N ASN A 37 0.71 -12.42 -23.29
CA ASN A 37 1.26 -11.10 -23.62
C ASN A 37 2.09 -10.55 -22.49
N SER A 38 3.26 -10.02 -22.79
CA SER A 38 4.20 -9.50 -21.79
C SER A 38 3.98 -8.00 -21.55
N PHE A 39 4.02 -7.61 -20.26
CA PHE A 39 3.86 -6.24 -19.80
C PHE A 39 4.91 -5.89 -18.74
N LEU A 40 5.07 -4.59 -18.51
CA LEU A 40 5.88 -4.05 -17.43
C LEU A 40 4.98 -3.56 -16.29
N VAL A 41 5.29 -3.98 -15.06
CA VAL A 41 4.58 -3.57 -13.86
C VAL A 41 5.49 -2.81 -12.93
N HIS A 42 5.03 -1.65 -12.43
CA HIS A 42 5.66 -0.97 -11.31
C HIS A 42 5.38 -1.73 -10.02
N THR A 43 6.44 -2.12 -9.31
CA THR A 43 6.41 -2.91 -8.07
C THR A 43 7.03 -2.11 -6.93
N PRO A 44 6.29 -1.21 -6.24
CA PRO A 44 6.85 -0.28 -5.27
C PRO A 44 7.33 -0.94 -3.96
N GLY A 45 6.81 -2.11 -3.63
CA GLY A 45 7.10 -2.83 -2.39
C GLY A 45 8.44 -3.59 -2.45
N LEU A 46 9.57 -2.92 -2.19
CA LEU A 46 10.88 -3.58 -2.15
C LEU A 46 11.00 -4.62 -1.04
N GLY A 47 10.36 -4.39 0.10
CA GLY A 47 10.37 -5.30 1.25
C GLY A 47 9.70 -6.66 0.98
N LEU A 48 8.90 -6.76 -0.08
CA LEU A 48 8.28 -8.01 -0.54
C LEU A 48 9.18 -8.83 -1.47
N GLY A 49 10.41 -8.33 -1.77
CA GLY A 49 11.35 -9.04 -2.63
C GLY A 49 11.81 -10.35 -2.00
N GLY A 50 11.29 -11.46 -2.47
CA GLY A 50 11.53 -12.80 -1.96
C GLY A 50 10.29 -13.48 -1.37
N GLN A 51 9.20 -12.72 -1.17
CA GLN A 51 7.93 -13.27 -0.71
C GLN A 51 7.03 -13.74 -1.85
N TYR A 52 7.31 -13.34 -3.09
CA TYR A 52 6.59 -13.82 -4.27
C TYR A 52 7.57 -14.31 -5.35
N ARG A 53 7.15 -15.28 -6.12
CA ARG A 53 7.96 -16.05 -7.06
C ARG A 53 7.37 -15.98 -8.47
N SER A 54 8.18 -16.35 -9.45
CA SER A 54 7.68 -16.58 -10.82
C SER A 54 6.50 -17.54 -10.80
N GLY A 55 5.40 -17.15 -11.44
CA GLY A 55 4.14 -17.89 -11.46
C GLY A 55 3.08 -17.37 -10.47
N ASP A 56 3.45 -16.55 -9.48
CA ASP A 56 2.46 -15.96 -8.58
C ASP A 56 1.56 -14.97 -9.32
N ILE A 57 0.30 -14.94 -8.91
CA ILE A 57 -0.69 -14.03 -9.47
C ILE A 57 -0.60 -12.69 -8.75
N ILE A 58 -0.57 -11.62 -9.50
CA ILE A 58 -0.67 -10.26 -8.98
C ILE A 58 -1.96 -9.59 -9.43
N THR A 59 -2.51 -8.73 -8.62
CA THR A 59 -3.53 -7.78 -9.02
C THR A 59 -2.89 -6.42 -9.24
N ALA A 60 -3.09 -5.87 -10.43
CA ALA A 60 -2.51 -4.60 -10.84
C ALA A 60 -3.57 -3.69 -11.46
N THR A 61 -3.34 -2.39 -11.39
CA THR A 61 -4.16 -1.38 -12.06
C THR A 61 -3.37 -0.75 -13.20
N GLN A 62 -4.05 -0.30 -14.25
CA GLN A 62 -3.41 0.38 -15.36
C GLN A 62 -2.63 1.61 -14.88
N SER A 63 -1.40 1.76 -15.33
CA SER A 63 -0.56 2.92 -15.03
C SER A 63 -1.07 4.18 -15.73
N ASN A 64 -0.55 5.34 -15.29
CA ASN A 64 -0.77 6.57 -16.02
C ASN A 64 -0.14 6.44 -17.43
N PRO A 65 -0.77 6.97 -18.50
CA PRO A 65 -0.23 6.93 -19.87
C PRO A 65 1.19 7.51 -20.03
N LYS A 66 1.62 8.38 -19.11
CA LYS A 66 2.98 8.93 -19.07
C LYS A 66 4.00 8.04 -18.35
N SER A 67 3.55 6.93 -17.74
CA SER A 67 4.44 5.99 -17.05
C SER A 67 5.24 5.15 -18.05
N LYS A 68 6.43 4.71 -17.62
CA LYS A 68 7.23 3.73 -18.36
C LYS A 68 6.76 2.28 -18.16
N THR A 69 5.78 2.06 -17.28
CA THR A 69 5.19 0.75 -16.99
C THR A 69 3.73 0.73 -17.40
N ASP A 70 3.25 -0.40 -17.87
CA ASP A 70 1.87 -0.59 -18.33
C ASP A 70 0.90 -0.63 -17.14
N TYR A 71 1.35 -1.24 -16.03
CA TYR A 71 0.54 -1.43 -14.82
C TYR A 71 1.31 -1.06 -13.56
N ALA A 72 0.56 -0.87 -12.45
CA ALA A 72 1.06 -0.71 -11.10
C ALA A 72 0.48 -1.82 -10.20
N MET A 73 1.36 -2.58 -9.56
CA MET A 73 0.97 -3.66 -8.64
C MET A 73 0.24 -3.09 -7.42
N GLN A 74 -0.86 -3.72 -7.04
CA GLN A 74 -1.64 -3.40 -5.85
C GLN A 74 -1.46 -4.49 -4.78
N CYS A 75 -1.58 -5.75 -5.17
CA CYS A 75 -1.36 -6.89 -4.28
C CYS A 75 -0.80 -8.09 -5.05
N VAL A 76 -0.26 -9.04 -4.30
CA VAL A 76 0.20 -10.33 -4.79
C VAL A 76 -0.55 -11.44 -4.05
N HIS A 77 -0.87 -12.51 -4.77
CA HIS A 77 -1.52 -13.69 -4.23
C HIS A 77 -0.49 -14.82 -4.18
N VAL A 78 -0.02 -15.10 -2.97
CA VAL A 78 0.97 -16.13 -2.72
C VAL A 78 0.31 -17.38 -2.14
N THR A 79 0.86 -18.53 -2.47
CA THR A 79 0.49 -19.81 -1.85
C THR A 79 1.69 -20.24 -1.03
N GLU A 80 1.53 -20.30 0.29
CA GLU A 80 2.53 -20.89 1.18
C GLU A 80 2.20 -22.35 1.45
N ASP A 81 3.22 -23.18 1.65
CA ASP A 81 3.05 -24.60 1.91
C ASP A 81 2.15 -24.84 3.12
N GLY A 82 1.02 -25.51 2.88
CA GLY A 82 0.01 -25.84 3.91
C GLY A 82 -1.03 -24.76 4.22
N TYR A 83 -0.98 -23.60 3.55
CA TYR A 83 -1.97 -22.53 3.72
C TYR A 83 -2.74 -22.26 2.43
N SER A 84 -3.98 -21.82 2.59
CA SER A 84 -4.78 -21.28 1.48
C SER A 84 -4.13 -20.03 0.92
N LYS A 85 -4.40 -19.74 -0.36
CA LYS A 85 -3.95 -18.53 -1.07
C LYS A 85 -4.09 -17.28 -0.19
N VAL A 86 -2.98 -16.60 0.07
CA VAL A 86 -2.91 -15.38 0.88
C VAL A 86 -2.74 -14.18 -0.03
N THR A 87 -3.53 -13.12 0.19
CA THR A 87 -3.39 -11.85 -0.51
C THR A 87 -2.56 -10.88 0.32
N VAL A 88 -1.44 -10.44 -0.22
CA VAL A 88 -0.50 -9.51 0.42
C VAL A 88 -0.55 -8.17 -0.29
N GLY A 89 -0.78 -7.08 0.44
CA GLY A 89 -0.71 -5.72 -0.09
C GLY A 89 0.71 -5.38 -0.53
N ALA A 90 0.87 -4.94 -1.79
CA ALA A 90 2.17 -4.69 -2.39
C ALA A 90 2.40 -3.20 -2.74
N ASN A 91 1.41 -2.34 -2.51
CA ASN A 91 1.47 -0.91 -2.79
C ASN A 91 1.40 -0.11 -1.48
N PRO A 92 2.51 0.52 -1.02
CA PRO A 92 2.53 1.33 0.21
C PRO A 92 1.50 2.47 0.19
N ALA A 93 1.32 3.16 -0.93
CA ALA A 93 0.34 4.23 -1.05
C ALA A 93 -1.11 3.72 -0.90
N PHE A 94 -1.35 2.45 -1.21
CA PHE A 94 -2.64 1.81 -1.00
C PHE A 94 -2.89 1.53 0.49
N ALA A 95 -1.88 1.07 1.22
CA ALA A 95 -1.95 0.87 2.66
C ALA A 95 -2.22 2.19 3.41
N GLU A 96 -1.55 3.27 3.03
CA GLU A 96 -1.77 4.61 3.57
C GLU A 96 -3.21 5.09 3.32
N LYS A 97 -3.75 4.86 2.11
CA LYS A 97 -5.13 5.19 1.77
C LYS A 97 -6.14 4.41 2.62
N ILE A 98 -5.91 3.11 2.83
CA ILE A 98 -6.73 2.28 3.71
C ILE A 98 -6.70 2.83 5.13
N ALA A 99 -5.52 3.07 5.68
CA ALA A 99 -5.35 3.60 7.03
C ALA A 99 -6.05 4.95 7.21
N SER A 100 -5.91 5.85 6.23
CA SER A 100 -6.59 7.15 6.22
C SER A 100 -8.11 7.00 6.28
N GLU A 101 -8.71 6.14 5.46
CA GLU A 101 -10.17 5.94 5.47
C GLU A 101 -10.67 5.27 6.75
N VAL A 102 -9.94 4.30 7.28
CA VAL A 102 -10.26 3.63 8.54
C VAL A 102 -10.25 4.62 9.71
N LEU A 103 -9.26 5.51 9.76
CA LEU A 103 -9.14 6.55 10.78
C LEU A 103 -10.24 7.62 10.64
N LYS A 104 -10.51 8.12 9.43
CA LYS A 104 -11.59 9.08 9.16
C LYS A 104 -12.96 8.56 9.61
N ARG A 105 -13.22 7.29 9.38
CA ARG A 105 -14.48 6.64 9.77
C ARG A 105 -14.50 6.16 11.21
N LYS A 106 -13.46 6.43 12.01
CA LYS A 106 -13.36 6.06 13.42
C LYS A 106 -13.52 4.55 13.66
N LEU A 107 -13.06 3.71 12.73
CA LEU A 107 -13.25 2.25 12.79
C LEU A 107 -12.27 1.56 13.75
N ILE A 108 -11.23 2.25 14.20
CA ILE A 108 -10.28 1.73 15.20
C ILE A 108 -10.62 2.37 16.54
N LYS A 109 -11.15 1.55 17.47
CA LYS A 109 -11.62 2.00 18.79
C LYS A 109 -10.60 2.87 19.53
N ASN A 110 -9.33 2.46 19.56
CA ASN A 110 -8.28 3.15 20.30
C ASN A 110 -7.91 4.53 19.70
N TYR A 111 -8.31 4.79 18.46
CA TYR A 111 -8.06 6.05 17.76
C TYR A 111 -9.33 6.86 17.49
N SER A 112 -10.48 6.43 18.04
CA SER A 112 -11.77 7.13 17.83
C SER A 112 -11.80 8.56 18.38
N ALA A 113 -10.97 8.86 19.38
CA ALA A 113 -10.82 10.18 19.98
C ALA A 113 -9.84 11.10 19.22
N TYR A 114 -9.35 10.69 18.07
CA TYR A 114 -8.42 11.47 17.26
C TYR A 114 -9.03 11.80 15.91
N ASP A 115 -8.74 12.99 15.41
CA ASP A 115 -9.08 13.41 14.07
C ASP A 115 -7.85 13.36 13.15
N LEU A 116 -8.04 12.86 11.94
CA LEU A 116 -7.01 12.93 10.91
C LEU A 116 -6.92 14.38 10.41
N ILE A 117 -5.73 14.96 10.48
CA ILE A 117 -5.46 16.33 10.08
C ILE A 117 -4.37 16.40 9.02
N SER A 118 -4.25 17.52 8.32
CA SER A 118 -3.10 17.84 7.48
C SER A 118 -1.86 18.04 8.34
N LYS A 119 -0.68 17.85 7.76
CA LYS A 119 0.60 18.13 8.44
C LYS A 119 0.61 19.55 8.99
N PRO A 120 0.78 19.76 10.32
CA PRO A 120 0.95 21.09 10.87
C PRO A 120 2.27 21.72 10.39
N ASN A 121 2.26 23.02 10.07
CA ASN A 121 3.42 23.74 9.53
C ASN A 121 4.62 23.76 10.48
N GLU A 122 4.38 23.72 11.78
CA GLU A 122 5.39 23.71 12.82
C GLU A 122 6.10 22.36 12.98
N TYR A 123 5.58 21.29 12.39
CA TYR A 123 6.15 19.95 12.53
C TYR A 123 7.30 19.75 11.56
N LYS A 124 8.50 19.49 12.10
CA LYS A 124 9.71 19.20 11.34
C LYS A 124 9.71 17.77 10.76
N TYR A 125 8.95 16.86 11.35
CA TYR A 125 8.89 15.47 10.91
C TYR A 125 7.96 15.29 9.72
N ASN A 126 8.33 14.38 8.82
CA ASN A 126 7.46 13.90 7.76
C ASN A 126 6.89 12.55 8.17
N GLY A 127 5.64 12.55 8.62
CA GLY A 127 4.85 11.33 8.84
C GLY A 127 3.85 11.14 7.72
N ASP A 128 3.41 9.92 7.53
CA ASP A 128 2.40 9.59 6.50
C ASP A 128 1.01 10.08 6.92
N LEU A 129 0.70 10.04 8.23
CA LEU A 129 -0.57 10.46 8.79
C LEU A 129 -0.35 11.30 10.07
N TYR A 130 -1.18 12.32 10.25
CA TYR A 130 -1.16 13.18 11.43
C TYR A 130 -2.51 13.11 12.14
N LEU A 131 -2.46 12.84 13.45
CA LEU A 131 -3.64 12.71 14.29
C LEU A 131 -3.64 13.80 15.37
N LYS A 132 -4.78 14.44 15.55
CA LYS A 132 -5.02 15.40 16.64
C LYS A 132 -6.07 14.84 17.58
N SER A 133 -5.76 14.81 18.90
CA SER A 133 -6.77 14.48 19.91
C SER A 133 -7.88 15.52 19.88
N ASN A 134 -9.12 15.07 19.86
CA ASN A 134 -10.31 15.92 20.03
C ASN A 134 -10.82 15.91 21.48
N MET A 135 -10.10 15.25 22.40
CA MET A 135 -10.33 15.42 23.82
C MET A 135 -9.89 16.82 24.24
N SER A 136 -10.77 17.60 24.84
CA SER A 136 -10.40 18.81 25.55
C SER A 136 -9.37 18.41 26.62
N ILE A 137 -8.19 18.99 26.59
CA ILE A 137 -7.23 18.84 27.69
C ILE A 137 -7.87 19.55 28.86
N GLY A 138 -8.63 18.82 29.70
CA GLY A 138 -8.94 19.28 31.04
C GLY A 138 -7.60 19.55 31.75
N GLN A 139 -7.53 20.64 32.50
CA GLN A 139 -6.34 21.21 33.12
C GLN A 139 -5.62 20.30 34.13
N ASP A 140 -5.30 19.05 33.82
CA ASP A 140 -4.56 18.12 34.69
C ASP A 140 -3.49 17.30 33.95
N CYS A 141 -2.69 17.94 33.12
CA CYS A 141 -1.40 17.38 32.76
C CYS A 141 -0.35 17.83 33.78
N LYS A 142 -0.30 17.18 34.96
CA LYS A 142 0.87 17.20 35.82
C LYS A 142 2.02 16.62 35.02
N SER A 143 2.99 17.46 34.71
CA SER A 143 4.24 17.09 34.08
C SER A 143 4.96 16.03 34.91
N TYR A 144 5.02 14.79 34.45
CA TYR A 144 6.02 13.84 34.93
C TYR A 144 7.37 14.26 34.35
N ARG A 145 8.10 15.12 35.08
CA ARG A 145 9.56 15.21 34.89
C ARG A 145 10.15 14.02 35.63
N HIS A 146 10.72 13.08 34.88
CA HIS A 146 11.67 12.16 35.45
C HIS A 146 13.00 12.90 35.61
N GLY A 147 13.44 12.98 36.87
CA GLY A 147 14.81 13.37 37.23
C GLY A 147 15.81 12.28 36.89
#